data_0f8efeafc962d1aba5cdb2504d9e4ef7
#
_entry.id   0f8efeafc962d1aba5cdb2504d9e4ef7
#
_cell.length_a   1.000
_cell.length_b   1.000
_cell.length_c   1.000
_cell.angle_alpha   90.00
_cell.angle_beta   90.00
_cell.angle_gamma   90.00
#
_symmetry.space_group_name_H-M   'P 1'
#
loop_
_entity.id
_entity.type
_entity.pdbx_description
1 polymer ?
#
loop_
_entity_poly.entity_id
_entity_poly.type
_entity_poly.pdbx_seq_one_letter_code
_entity_poly.pdbx_strand_id
1 'polypeptide(L)'
;MIPSLDTYVFNQVKSNLTAILSSPKIVDTALQGLDNNARDSFKQTYCGDNANREINVTYVFPQNKEGFDALYFIQLGEGEEKNDSLGLTEGTYDTREGGTNREPVSIQVDYESNRLFMEVAKPIASIDGYDGITFAKSDEVTLEGNRIYFKLITNEHLIGADIVVNYTDKLDNLNPIGIKKGFTSRDTVIITPLSTNMDTSRCLDALLKVILIIMRQTVEEQSAYALQTAYFEPMQALETGADRIAFGRPLTIAYTVSYSLDFDLAQLKDILVSIKNQ
;
A
#
# COMPACT_ATOMS: atom_id res chain seq x y z
N MET A 1 4.38 -7.75 9.91
CA MET A 1 2.98 -7.18 9.95
C MET A 1 2.09 -8.05 9.09
N ILE A 2 0.91 -8.43 9.57
CA ILE A 2 -0.06 -9.16 8.74
C ILE A 2 -0.79 -8.16 7.86
N PRO A 3 -0.68 -8.24 6.53
CA PRO A 3 -1.38 -7.34 5.63
C PRO A 3 -2.90 -7.61 5.67
N SER A 4 -3.71 -6.55 5.54
CA SER A 4 -5.18 -6.63 5.49
C SER A 4 -5.60 -6.23 4.08
N LEU A 5 -6.03 -7.22 3.29
CA LEU A 5 -6.36 -7.03 1.88
C LEU A 5 -7.57 -6.10 1.69
N ASP A 6 -8.59 -6.24 2.52
CA ASP A 6 -9.79 -5.39 2.49
C ASP A 6 -9.45 -3.93 2.80
N THR A 7 -8.61 -3.71 3.81
CA THR A 7 -8.14 -2.36 4.17
C THR A 7 -7.30 -1.75 3.05
N TYR A 8 -6.42 -2.52 2.44
CA TYR A 8 -5.65 -2.08 1.27
C TYR A 8 -6.58 -1.66 0.13
N VAL A 9 -7.50 -2.53 -0.28
CA VAL A 9 -8.44 -2.24 -1.37
C VAL A 9 -9.32 -1.04 -1.05
N PHE A 10 -9.83 -0.94 0.18
CA PHE A 10 -10.65 0.20 0.62
C PHE A 10 -9.89 1.53 0.48
N ASN A 11 -8.67 1.58 0.99
CA ASN A 11 -7.86 2.79 0.93
C ASN A 11 -7.50 3.17 -0.51
N GLN A 12 -7.15 2.20 -1.34
CA GLN A 12 -6.85 2.41 -2.74
C GLN A 12 -8.06 2.91 -3.52
N VAL A 13 -9.22 2.29 -3.34
CA VAL A 13 -10.47 2.73 -3.99
C VAL A 13 -10.81 4.15 -3.55
N LYS A 14 -10.76 4.45 -2.26
CA LYS A 14 -11.10 5.77 -1.72
C LYS A 14 -10.16 6.87 -2.21
N SER A 15 -8.85 6.66 -2.12
CA SER A 15 -7.87 7.68 -2.51
C SER A 15 -7.86 7.92 -4.02
N ASN A 16 -7.90 6.85 -4.82
CA ASN A 16 -7.93 6.97 -6.29
C ASN A 16 -9.24 7.58 -6.77
N LEU A 17 -10.38 7.23 -6.16
CA LEU A 17 -11.66 7.86 -6.47
C LEU A 17 -11.62 9.37 -6.24
N THR A 18 -11.11 9.81 -5.09
CA THR A 18 -10.97 11.23 -4.77
C THR A 18 -10.08 11.94 -5.79
N ALA A 19 -8.94 11.35 -6.14
CA ALA A 19 -8.03 11.90 -7.14
C ALA A 19 -8.65 11.98 -8.55
N ILE A 20 -9.41 10.96 -8.95
CA ILE A 20 -10.10 10.93 -10.25
C ILE A 20 -11.19 12.01 -10.31
N LEU A 21 -12.05 12.10 -9.30
CA LEU A 21 -13.15 13.05 -9.27
C LEU A 21 -12.68 14.50 -9.23
N SER A 22 -11.51 14.77 -8.67
CA SER A 22 -10.88 16.09 -8.70
C SER A 22 -10.30 16.47 -10.07
N SER A 23 -10.15 15.51 -11.00
CA SER A 23 -9.58 15.73 -12.33
C SER A 23 -10.61 15.51 -13.45
N PRO A 24 -11.27 16.58 -13.95
CA PRO A 24 -12.28 16.46 -14.99
C PRO A 24 -11.80 15.75 -16.26
N LYS A 25 -10.52 15.89 -16.61
CA LYS A 25 -9.93 15.23 -17.78
C LYS A 25 -9.90 13.70 -17.64
N ILE A 26 -9.57 13.20 -16.44
CA ILE A 26 -9.54 11.76 -16.18
C ILE A 26 -10.95 11.20 -16.23
N VAL A 27 -11.93 11.91 -15.65
CA VAL A 27 -13.34 11.53 -15.70
C VAL A 27 -13.85 11.50 -17.12
N ASP A 28 -13.55 12.51 -17.94
CA ASP A 28 -13.94 12.54 -19.36
C ASP A 28 -13.38 11.34 -20.13
N THR A 29 -12.12 11.00 -19.91
CA THR A 29 -11.48 9.85 -20.54
C THR A 29 -12.12 8.54 -20.09
N ALA A 30 -12.36 8.40 -18.79
CA ALA A 30 -12.96 7.20 -18.20
C ALA A 30 -14.39 6.94 -18.70
N LEU A 31 -15.16 8.00 -18.87
CA LEU A 31 -16.58 7.93 -19.25
C LEU A 31 -16.81 8.13 -20.77
N GLN A 32 -15.76 8.24 -21.58
CA GLN A 32 -15.86 8.51 -23.01
C GLN A 32 -16.74 7.50 -23.78
N GLY A 33 -16.80 6.26 -23.32
CA GLY A 33 -17.61 5.20 -23.95
C GLY A 33 -19.10 5.23 -23.57
N LEU A 34 -19.52 6.10 -22.66
CA LEU A 34 -20.91 6.27 -22.25
C LEU A 34 -21.58 7.39 -23.04
N ASP A 35 -22.93 7.41 -23.04
CA ASP A 35 -23.66 8.49 -23.68
C ASP A 35 -23.41 9.84 -22.96
N ASN A 36 -23.54 10.93 -23.74
CA ASN A 36 -23.20 12.26 -23.26
C ASN A 36 -24.08 12.71 -22.10
N ASN A 37 -25.36 12.36 -22.09
CA ASN A 37 -26.29 12.81 -21.05
C ASN A 37 -25.93 12.16 -19.70
N ALA A 38 -25.66 10.87 -19.70
CA ALA A 38 -25.23 10.13 -18.49
C ALA A 38 -23.93 10.70 -17.94
N ARG A 39 -22.93 10.93 -18.83
CA ARG A 39 -21.62 11.49 -18.46
C ARG A 39 -21.75 12.90 -17.88
N ASP A 40 -22.47 13.79 -18.56
CA ASP A 40 -22.57 15.18 -18.15
C ASP A 40 -23.37 15.33 -16.85
N SER A 41 -24.45 14.55 -16.68
CA SER A 41 -25.21 14.47 -15.42
C SER A 41 -24.34 13.95 -14.26
N PHE A 42 -23.55 12.91 -14.50
CA PHE A 42 -22.62 12.37 -13.50
C PHE A 42 -21.58 13.40 -13.07
N LYS A 43 -20.94 14.09 -14.04
CA LYS A 43 -19.94 15.12 -13.77
C LYS A 43 -20.52 16.28 -12.97
N GLN A 44 -21.70 16.76 -13.35
CA GLN A 44 -22.36 17.86 -12.64
C GLN A 44 -22.70 17.49 -11.20
N THR A 45 -22.98 16.21 -10.94
CA THR A 45 -23.42 15.73 -9.62
C THR A 45 -22.24 15.45 -8.69
N TYR A 46 -21.16 14.83 -9.21
CA TYR A 46 -20.11 14.21 -8.38
C TYR A 46 -18.70 14.76 -8.59
N CYS A 47 -18.46 15.61 -9.59
CA CYS A 47 -17.11 16.04 -9.95
C CYS A 47 -16.86 17.53 -9.69
N GLY A 48 -15.61 17.84 -9.29
CA GLY A 48 -15.12 19.21 -9.08
C GLY A 48 -15.57 19.86 -7.77
N ASP A 49 -15.16 21.11 -7.57
CA ASP A 49 -15.39 21.85 -6.32
C ASP A 49 -16.87 22.16 -6.03
N ASN A 50 -17.72 22.06 -7.04
CA ASN A 50 -19.17 22.30 -6.95
C ASN A 50 -19.98 20.99 -6.95
N ALA A 51 -19.36 19.87 -6.63
CA ALA A 51 -20.08 18.60 -6.52
C ALA A 51 -21.22 18.70 -5.50
N ASN A 52 -22.43 18.35 -5.94
CA ASN A 52 -23.60 18.40 -5.08
C ASN A 52 -23.74 17.19 -4.17
N ARG A 53 -23.01 16.11 -4.46
CA ARG A 53 -23.09 14.82 -3.78
C ARG A 53 -21.74 14.14 -3.74
N GLU A 54 -21.56 13.28 -2.73
CA GLU A 54 -20.35 12.48 -2.55
C GLU A 54 -20.60 11.03 -2.91
N ILE A 55 -19.55 10.35 -3.39
CA ILE A 55 -19.54 8.91 -3.60
C ILE A 55 -18.82 8.27 -2.40
N ASN A 56 -19.55 7.50 -1.62
CA ASN A 56 -19.01 6.86 -0.44
C ASN A 56 -18.33 5.52 -0.77
N VAL A 57 -17.27 5.19 -0.01
CA VAL A 57 -16.68 3.86 0.02
C VAL A 57 -16.97 3.26 1.38
N THR A 58 -17.55 2.06 1.44
CA THR A 58 -18.06 1.50 2.70
C THR A 58 -17.95 -0.03 2.73
N TYR A 59 -17.81 -0.59 3.94
CA TYR A 59 -17.95 -2.02 4.21
C TYR A 59 -19.38 -2.43 4.59
N VAL A 60 -20.27 -1.45 4.75
CA VAL A 60 -21.64 -1.70 5.18
C VAL A 60 -22.57 -1.62 3.97
N PHE A 61 -23.32 -2.69 3.72
CA PHE A 61 -24.37 -2.68 2.69
C PHE A 61 -25.48 -1.70 3.13
N PRO A 62 -25.95 -0.84 2.21
CA PRO A 62 -26.95 0.17 2.56
C PRO A 62 -28.28 -0.48 2.94
N GLN A 63 -28.62 -0.40 4.21
CA GLN A 63 -29.89 -0.92 4.77
C GLN A 63 -30.85 0.19 5.21
N ASN A 64 -30.40 1.46 5.14
CA ASN A 64 -31.14 2.57 5.73
C ASN A 64 -32.20 3.15 4.79
N LYS A 65 -33.32 3.57 5.40
CA LYS A 65 -34.44 4.23 4.73
C LYS A 65 -34.08 5.61 4.15
N GLU A 66 -33.01 6.24 4.62
CA GLU A 66 -32.58 7.57 4.18
C GLU A 66 -32.02 7.58 2.76
N GLY A 67 -31.75 6.41 2.21
CA GLY A 67 -31.27 6.26 0.84
C GLY A 67 -29.80 6.67 0.66
N PHE A 68 -29.17 6.10 -0.32
CA PHE A 68 -27.86 6.51 -0.84
C PHE A 68 -28.01 6.84 -2.31
N ASP A 69 -27.14 7.69 -2.82
CA ASP A 69 -27.16 8.02 -4.25
C ASP A 69 -26.18 7.18 -5.03
N ALA A 70 -24.93 7.12 -4.54
CA ALA A 70 -23.83 6.40 -5.17
C ALA A 70 -22.81 5.95 -4.11
N LEU A 71 -22.35 4.71 -4.21
CA LEU A 71 -21.30 4.20 -3.32
C LEU A 71 -20.55 3.03 -3.93
N TYR A 72 -19.37 2.73 -3.38
CA TYR A 72 -18.67 1.47 -3.55
C TYR A 72 -18.80 0.65 -2.27
N PHE A 73 -19.44 -0.49 -2.37
CA PHE A 73 -19.53 -1.46 -1.30
C PHE A 73 -18.39 -2.48 -1.44
N ILE A 74 -17.60 -2.66 -0.39
CA ILE A 74 -16.45 -3.56 -0.37
C ILE A 74 -16.72 -4.68 0.60
N GLN A 75 -16.54 -5.90 0.14
CA GLN A 75 -16.69 -7.14 0.91
C GLN A 75 -15.41 -7.97 0.80
N LEU A 76 -14.97 -8.53 1.93
CA LEU A 76 -14.02 -9.62 1.90
C LEU A 76 -14.75 -10.88 1.42
N GLY A 77 -14.22 -11.54 0.42
CA GLY A 77 -14.75 -12.79 -0.11
C GLY A 77 -14.04 -14.01 0.47
N GLU A 78 -13.97 -15.06 -0.33
CA GLU A 78 -13.32 -16.31 0.07
C GLU A 78 -11.80 -16.17 0.03
N GLY A 79 -11.12 -16.86 0.96
CA GLY A 79 -9.68 -17.01 1.00
C GLY A 79 -9.29 -18.49 0.98
N GLU A 80 -8.26 -18.84 0.24
CA GLU A 80 -7.73 -20.21 0.15
C GLU A 80 -6.21 -20.20 0.31
N GLU A 81 -5.70 -20.99 1.24
CA GLU A 81 -4.26 -21.16 1.37
C GLU A 81 -3.70 -21.89 0.14
N LYS A 82 -2.64 -21.33 -0.44
CA LYS A 82 -1.92 -21.96 -1.53
C LYS A 82 -0.59 -22.52 -1.05
N ASN A 83 -0.39 -23.81 -1.23
CA ASN A 83 0.88 -24.47 -0.95
C ASN A 83 1.97 -24.15 -1.98
N ASP A 84 1.64 -23.49 -3.09
CA ASP A 84 2.61 -23.04 -4.08
C ASP A 84 3.26 -21.73 -3.60
N SER A 85 4.10 -21.85 -2.59
CA SER A 85 4.82 -20.69 -2.05
C SER A 85 5.75 -20.10 -3.10
N LEU A 86 5.36 -19.00 -3.70
CA LEU A 86 6.20 -18.18 -4.55
C LEU A 86 7.26 -17.38 -3.77
N GLY A 87 7.42 -17.66 -2.48
CA GLY A 87 8.39 -16.98 -1.65
C GLY A 87 8.67 -17.74 -0.36
N LEU A 88 9.82 -17.47 0.22
CA LEU A 88 10.23 -17.92 1.54
C LEU A 88 9.32 -17.28 2.60
N THR A 89 8.13 -17.86 2.79
CA THR A 89 7.24 -17.48 3.89
C THR A 89 7.72 -18.05 5.21
N GLU A 90 8.62 -19.05 5.15
CA GLU A 90 9.26 -19.64 6.31
C GLU A 90 10.77 -19.54 6.20
N GLY A 91 11.44 -19.23 7.30
CA GLY A 91 12.89 -19.16 7.38
C GLY A 91 13.38 -18.78 8.77
N THR A 92 14.64 -19.05 9.01
CA THR A 92 15.35 -18.48 10.15
C THR A 92 16.03 -17.19 9.68
N TYR A 93 15.96 -16.14 10.46
CA TYR A 93 16.73 -14.94 10.19
C TYR A 93 17.82 -14.78 11.24
N ASP A 94 19.04 -14.53 10.73
CA ASP A 94 20.24 -14.41 11.56
C ASP A 94 20.51 -12.97 12.02
N THR A 95 19.79 -12.02 11.48
CA THR A 95 19.91 -10.62 11.85
C THR A 95 18.56 -10.07 12.31
N ARG A 96 18.54 -9.47 13.48
CA ARG A 96 17.52 -8.45 13.73
C ARG A 96 17.70 -7.40 12.64
N GLU A 97 16.68 -7.08 11.89
CA GLU A 97 16.65 -5.78 11.26
C GLU A 97 16.77 -4.79 12.42
N GLY A 98 17.84 -4.04 12.41
CA GLY A 98 18.07 -3.03 13.41
C GLY A 98 16.90 -2.06 13.40
N GLY A 99 16.62 -1.42 14.49
CA GLY A 99 15.58 -0.40 14.53
C GLY A 99 15.92 0.71 13.53
N THR A 100 14.93 1.25 12.83
CA THR A 100 15.10 2.45 12.02
C THR A 100 15.46 3.60 12.95
N ASN A 101 16.64 4.18 12.77
CA ASN A 101 17.16 5.30 13.54
C ASN A 101 17.11 6.54 12.67
N ARG A 102 16.81 7.67 13.30
CA ARG A 102 16.85 9.00 12.67
C ARG A 102 17.74 9.89 13.51
N GLU A 103 18.86 10.34 12.94
CA GLU A 103 19.90 10.98 13.68
C GLU A 103 20.45 12.21 12.93
N PRO A 104 20.53 13.39 13.60
CA PRO A 104 21.22 14.55 13.03
C PRO A 104 22.72 14.33 13.11
N VAL A 105 23.42 14.52 12.01
CA VAL A 105 24.86 14.36 11.89
C VAL A 105 25.46 15.49 11.07
N SER A 106 26.70 15.86 11.40
CA SER A 106 27.46 16.85 10.60
C SER A 106 28.40 16.15 9.65
N ILE A 107 28.54 16.70 8.45
CA ILE A 107 29.45 16.20 7.43
C ILE A 107 30.85 16.67 7.72
N GLN A 108 31.78 15.73 7.84
CA GLN A 108 33.18 15.95 8.17
C GLN A 108 34.10 15.51 7.03
N VAL A 109 35.34 15.99 7.05
CA VAL A 109 36.38 15.62 6.06
C VAL A 109 37.33 14.63 6.69
N ASP A 110 37.55 13.52 6.02
CA ASP A 110 38.65 12.61 6.28
C ASP A 110 39.81 12.96 5.34
N TYR A 111 40.79 13.65 5.83
CA TYR A 111 41.96 14.11 5.06
C TYR A 111 42.89 12.95 4.65
N GLU A 112 42.88 11.84 5.37
CA GLU A 112 43.74 10.67 5.06
C GLU A 112 43.22 9.93 3.83
N SER A 113 41.90 9.71 3.79
CA SER A 113 41.25 9.00 2.66
C SER A 113 40.78 9.96 1.54
N ASN A 114 40.88 11.26 1.75
CA ASN A 114 40.35 12.31 0.85
C ASN A 114 38.86 12.10 0.53
N ARG A 115 38.10 11.76 1.56
CA ARG A 115 36.63 11.52 1.48
C ARG A 115 35.91 12.40 2.50
N LEU A 116 34.64 12.64 2.24
CA LEU A 116 33.72 13.14 3.24
C LEU A 116 33.11 11.96 4.01
N PHE A 117 32.78 12.18 5.28
CA PHE A 117 32.07 11.17 6.05
C PHE A 117 31.03 11.77 6.99
N MET A 118 30.07 10.96 7.35
CA MET A 118 29.09 11.16 8.40
C MET A 118 29.23 10.03 9.39
N GLU A 119 29.19 10.33 10.68
CA GLU A 119 29.28 9.33 11.74
C GLU A 119 28.01 9.29 12.55
N VAL A 120 27.36 8.13 12.62
CA VAL A 120 26.15 7.87 13.41
C VAL A 120 26.49 7.07 14.66
N ALA A 121 25.59 7.05 15.64
CA ALA A 121 25.85 6.42 16.94
C ALA A 121 26.01 4.90 16.88
N LYS A 122 25.36 4.24 15.90
CA LYS A 122 25.35 2.78 15.78
C LYS A 122 25.90 2.29 14.43
N PRO A 123 26.46 1.05 14.36
CA PRO A 123 26.85 0.45 13.11
C PRO A 123 25.65 0.34 12.14
N ILE A 124 25.90 0.60 10.85
CA ILE A 124 24.88 0.71 9.82
C ILE A 124 24.73 -0.61 9.06
N ALA A 125 23.49 -1.11 8.93
CA ALA A 125 23.16 -2.21 8.03
C ALA A 125 22.73 -1.68 6.65
N SER A 126 21.86 -0.68 6.63
CA SER A 126 21.39 -0.02 5.40
C SER A 126 21.03 1.44 5.67
N ILE A 127 21.07 2.25 4.59
CA ILE A 127 20.61 3.64 4.64
C ILE A 127 19.26 3.70 3.95
N ASP A 128 18.26 4.26 4.65
CA ASP A 128 16.91 4.41 4.17
C ASP A 128 16.69 5.77 3.49
N GLY A 129 17.48 6.77 3.85
CA GLY A 129 17.45 8.09 3.23
C GLY A 129 18.18 9.19 3.99
N TYR A 130 18.21 10.36 3.38
CA TYR A 130 18.79 11.58 3.95
C TYR A 130 17.76 12.71 3.86
N ASP A 131 17.57 13.42 4.96
CA ASP A 131 16.74 14.64 4.96
C ASP A 131 17.64 15.86 4.78
N GLY A 132 17.37 16.65 3.75
CA GLY A 132 18.05 17.93 3.50
C GLY A 132 19.12 17.90 2.43
N ILE A 133 19.52 16.74 1.92
CA ILE A 133 20.55 16.61 0.86
C ILE A 133 20.14 15.61 -0.22
N THR A 134 20.46 15.95 -1.45
CA THR A 134 20.36 15.03 -2.60
C THR A 134 21.76 14.77 -3.12
N PHE A 135 22.23 13.54 -3.06
CA PHE A 135 23.50 13.13 -3.69
C PHE A 135 23.33 12.92 -5.20
N ALA A 136 24.37 13.21 -5.94
CA ALA A 136 24.39 12.86 -7.37
C ALA A 136 24.35 11.32 -7.53
N LYS A 137 23.58 10.82 -8.51
CA LYS A 137 23.47 9.37 -8.78
C LYS A 137 24.81 8.66 -9.06
N SER A 138 25.87 9.42 -9.33
CA SER A 138 27.23 8.94 -9.58
C SER A 138 28.08 8.76 -8.34
N ASP A 139 27.61 9.19 -7.17
CA ASP A 139 28.39 9.10 -5.95
C ASP A 139 28.20 7.72 -5.32
N GLU A 140 29.28 6.94 -5.35
CA GLU A 140 29.34 5.69 -4.61
C GLU A 140 29.43 6.01 -3.11
N VAL A 141 28.38 5.67 -2.39
CA VAL A 141 28.35 5.72 -0.94
C VAL A 141 28.93 4.43 -0.40
N THR A 142 29.94 4.52 0.48
CA THR A 142 30.57 3.35 1.11
C THR A 142 30.26 3.36 2.61
N LEU A 143 29.86 2.20 3.14
CA LEU A 143 29.55 2.02 4.56
C LEU A 143 30.70 1.29 5.26
N GLU A 144 31.24 1.90 6.31
CA GLU A 144 32.30 1.31 7.12
C GLU A 144 31.93 1.46 8.61
N GLY A 145 31.35 0.40 9.17
CA GLY A 145 30.88 0.41 10.58
C GLY A 145 29.74 1.39 10.81
N ASN A 146 30.01 2.45 11.56
CA ASN A 146 29.07 3.53 11.84
C ASN A 146 29.31 4.79 10.99
N ARG A 147 30.15 4.68 9.95
CA ARG A 147 30.49 5.80 9.09
C ARG A 147 30.00 5.59 7.65
N ILE A 148 29.53 6.68 7.06
CA ILE A 148 29.05 6.78 5.68
C ILE A 148 30.03 7.66 4.93
N TYR A 149 30.74 7.09 3.98
CA TYR A 149 31.74 7.80 3.17
C TYR A 149 31.23 8.13 1.78
N PHE A 150 31.63 9.29 1.26
CA PHE A 150 31.33 9.74 -0.10
C PHE A 150 32.45 10.64 -0.65
N LYS A 151 32.47 10.87 -1.96
CA LYS A 151 33.54 11.58 -2.63
C LYS A 151 33.63 13.06 -2.20
N LEU A 152 34.82 13.52 -1.84
CA LEU A 152 35.06 14.91 -1.47
C LEU A 152 34.87 15.85 -2.68
N ILE A 153 35.47 15.54 -3.82
CA ILE A 153 35.55 16.42 -5.02
C ILE A 153 34.17 16.90 -5.51
N THR A 154 33.18 16.05 -5.46
CA THR A 154 31.80 16.36 -5.92
C THR A 154 30.97 17.05 -4.87
N ASN A 155 31.37 16.99 -3.60
CA ASN A 155 30.54 17.34 -2.45
C ASN A 155 31.21 18.34 -1.49
N GLU A 156 32.28 19.04 -1.89
CA GLU A 156 32.98 20.00 -1.06
C GLU A 156 32.06 21.06 -0.43
N HIS A 157 30.98 21.44 -1.11
CA HIS A 157 29.99 22.40 -0.64
C HIS A 157 29.17 21.92 0.55
N LEU A 158 29.22 20.63 0.89
CA LEU A 158 28.50 20.02 2.00
C LEU A 158 29.31 19.95 3.30
N ILE A 159 30.58 20.37 3.29
CA ILE A 159 31.45 20.34 4.47
C ILE A 159 30.83 21.18 5.57
N GLY A 160 30.64 20.57 6.75
CA GLY A 160 30.07 21.22 7.93
C GLY A 160 28.55 21.40 7.88
N ALA A 161 27.88 20.88 6.86
CA ALA A 161 26.41 20.87 6.81
C ALA A 161 25.85 19.83 7.80
N ASP A 162 24.81 20.22 8.53
CA ASP A 162 24.03 19.32 9.39
C ASP A 162 22.90 18.70 8.59
N ILE A 163 22.80 17.38 8.62
CA ILE A 163 21.78 16.60 7.93
C ILE A 163 21.18 15.58 8.86
N VAL A 164 20.01 15.06 8.50
CA VAL A 164 19.40 13.96 9.23
C VAL A 164 19.53 12.69 8.38
N VAL A 165 20.19 11.68 8.96
CA VAL A 165 20.33 10.36 8.35
C VAL A 165 19.27 9.43 8.89
N ASN A 166 18.54 8.79 7.99
CA ASN A 166 17.61 7.69 8.31
C ASN A 166 18.31 6.37 7.93
N TYR A 167 18.58 5.54 8.92
CA TYR A 167 19.32 4.29 8.72
C TYR A 167 18.81 3.16 9.60
N THR A 168 19.06 1.93 9.16
CA THR A 168 18.83 0.73 9.94
C THR A 168 20.13 0.27 10.57
N ASP A 169 20.15 0.08 11.90
CA ASP A 169 21.37 -0.33 12.63
C ASP A 169 21.70 -1.81 12.41
N LYS A 170 23.00 -2.09 12.35
CA LYS A 170 23.55 -3.46 12.29
C LYS A 170 23.72 -3.99 13.70
N LEU A 171 23.12 -5.11 14.00
CA LEU A 171 23.30 -5.79 15.29
C LEU A 171 24.38 -6.85 15.21
N ASP A 172 25.32 -6.79 16.14
CA ASP A 172 26.50 -7.67 16.20
C ASP A 172 26.23 -9.08 16.78
N ASN A 173 25.07 -9.69 16.57
CA ASN A 173 24.79 -11.01 17.12
C ASN A 173 24.77 -12.10 16.06
N LEU A 174 25.73 -13.01 16.17
CA LEU A 174 25.94 -14.18 15.30
C LEU A 174 24.98 -15.35 15.53
N ASN A 175 23.99 -15.22 16.41
CA ASN A 175 23.02 -16.28 16.65
C ASN A 175 21.68 -15.96 15.97
N PRO A 176 21.03 -16.97 15.36
CA PRO A 176 19.70 -16.78 14.80
C PRO A 176 18.76 -16.31 15.91
N ILE A 177 18.10 -15.17 15.67
CA ILE A 177 17.36 -14.47 16.71
C ILE A 177 15.88 -14.74 16.61
N GLY A 178 15.44 -15.20 15.45
CA GLY A 178 14.04 -15.49 15.26
C GLY A 178 13.75 -16.43 14.10
N ILE A 179 12.49 -16.79 14.03
CA ILE A 179 11.92 -17.61 12.98
C ILE A 179 10.83 -16.81 12.29
N LYS A 180 10.94 -16.67 10.98
CA LYS A 180 9.88 -16.17 10.14
C LYS A 180 8.97 -17.31 9.76
N LYS A 181 7.68 -17.21 10.09
CA LYS A 181 6.66 -18.16 9.67
C LYS A 181 5.55 -17.45 8.93
N GLY A 182 5.06 -18.10 7.89
CA GLY A 182 4.01 -17.53 7.10
C GLY A 182 3.42 -18.52 6.11
N PHE A 183 2.45 -18.05 5.38
CA PHE A 183 1.82 -18.79 4.30
C PHE A 183 1.38 -17.83 3.21
N THR A 184 1.16 -18.36 2.02
CA THR A 184 0.61 -17.61 0.91
C THR A 184 -0.84 -18.03 0.71
N SER A 185 -1.72 -17.05 0.58
CA SER A 185 -3.15 -17.26 0.38
C SER A 185 -3.59 -16.62 -0.93
N ARG A 186 -4.64 -17.18 -1.51
CA ARG A 186 -5.42 -16.53 -2.54
C ARG A 186 -6.71 -16.00 -1.93
N ASP A 187 -6.73 -14.70 -1.69
CA ASP A 187 -7.88 -14.02 -1.08
C ASP A 187 -8.66 -13.24 -2.14
N THR A 188 -9.96 -13.18 -1.96
CA THR A 188 -10.84 -12.43 -2.85
C THR A 188 -11.46 -11.24 -2.14
N VAL A 189 -11.64 -10.16 -2.89
CA VAL A 189 -12.42 -8.99 -2.46
C VAL A 189 -13.46 -8.69 -3.53
N ILE A 190 -14.68 -8.41 -3.09
CA ILE A 190 -15.78 -8.04 -3.96
C ILE A 190 -16.02 -6.54 -3.80
N ILE A 191 -15.95 -5.82 -4.91
CA ILE A 191 -16.27 -4.39 -4.97
C ILE A 191 -17.53 -4.22 -5.79
N THR A 192 -18.58 -3.69 -5.19
CA THR A 192 -19.85 -3.46 -5.89
C THR A 192 -20.12 -1.96 -5.98
N PRO A 193 -19.96 -1.34 -7.16
CA PRO A 193 -20.51 -0.01 -7.40
C PRO A 193 -22.02 -0.06 -7.35
N LEU A 194 -22.64 0.77 -6.51
CA LEU A 194 -24.07 0.80 -6.28
C LEU A 194 -24.63 2.20 -6.49
N SER A 195 -25.75 2.31 -7.18
CA SER A 195 -26.54 3.54 -7.29
C SER A 195 -28.02 3.24 -7.48
N THR A 196 -28.88 4.14 -7.04
CA THR A 196 -30.31 4.09 -7.35
C THR A 196 -30.62 4.48 -8.79
N ASN A 197 -29.64 5.02 -9.52
CA ASN A 197 -29.73 5.35 -10.93
C ASN A 197 -28.82 4.45 -11.76
N MET A 198 -29.36 3.80 -12.80
CA MET A 198 -28.64 2.90 -13.68
C MET A 198 -27.46 3.59 -14.40
N ASP A 199 -27.65 4.81 -14.88
CA ASP A 199 -26.60 5.53 -15.60
C ASP A 199 -25.45 5.92 -14.67
N THR A 200 -25.77 6.33 -13.43
CA THR A 200 -24.77 6.56 -12.39
C THR A 200 -24.01 5.27 -12.08
N SER A 201 -24.70 4.13 -11.95
CA SER A 201 -24.04 2.84 -11.70
C SER A 201 -23.10 2.44 -12.84
N ARG A 202 -23.46 2.71 -14.11
CA ARG A 202 -22.57 2.51 -15.27
C ARG A 202 -21.33 3.41 -15.22
N CYS A 203 -21.49 4.67 -14.80
CA CYS A 203 -20.37 5.58 -14.61
C CYS A 203 -19.42 5.08 -13.49
N LEU A 204 -19.96 4.62 -12.37
CA LEU A 204 -19.18 4.03 -11.27
C LEU A 204 -18.40 2.78 -11.72
N ASP A 205 -19.02 1.89 -12.51
CA ASP A 205 -18.35 0.71 -13.07
C ASP A 205 -17.18 1.10 -14.00
N ALA A 206 -17.36 2.15 -14.81
CA ALA A 206 -16.29 2.66 -15.65
C ALA A 206 -15.13 3.26 -14.83
N LEU A 207 -15.43 4.04 -13.79
CA LEU A 207 -14.42 4.60 -12.88
C LEU A 207 -13.69 3.51 -12.10
N LEU A 208 -14.39 2.45 -11.67
CA LEU A 208 -13.77 1.32 -10.98
C LEU A 208 -12.70 0.65 -11.85
N LYS A 209 -12.93 0.53 -13.15
CA LYS A 209 -11.91 0.00 -14.08
C LYS A 209 -10.66 0.88 -14.14
N VAL A 210 -10.83 2.21 -14.12
CA VAL A 210 -9.70 3.14 -14.07
C VAL A 210 -8.95 3.00 -12.75
N ILE A 211 -9.66 2.90 -11.62
CA ILE A 211 -9.07 2.67 -10.31
C ILE A 211 -8.22 1.40 -10.32
N LEU A 212 -8.74 0.28 -10.85
CA LEU A 212 -7.98 -0.96 -10.96
C LEU A 212 -6.72 -0.86 -11.82
N ILE A 213 -6.77 -0.07 -12.90
CA ILE A 213 -5.58 0.18 -13.74
C ILE A 213 -4.52 0.94 -12.93
N ILE A 214 -4.93 1.95 -12.17
CA ILE A 214 -4.01 2.75 -11.34
C ILE A 214 -3.43 1.90 -10.20
N MET A 215 -4.24 1.10 -9.52
CA MET A 215 -3.82 0.23 -8.43
C MET A 215 -2.68 -0.70 -8.83
N ARG A 216 -2.68 -1.24 -10.04
CA ARG A 216 -1.60 -2.13 -10.54
C ARG A 216 -0.22 -1.50 -10.62
N GLN A 217 -0.13 -0.18 -10.47
CA GLN A 217 1.13 0.56 -10.52
C GLN A 217 1.66 0.92 -9.12
N THR A 218 0.95 0.54 -8.06
CA THR A 218 1.37 0.84 -6.69
C THR A 218 2.49 -0.08 -6.22
N VAL A 219 3.30 0.42 -5.30
CA VAL A 219 4.42 -0.35 -4.72
C VAL A 219 3.90 -1.53 -3.89
N GLU A 220 2.79 -1.34 -3.19
CA GLU A 220 2.15 -2.37 -2.37
C GLU A 220 1.69 -3.55 -3.22
N GLU A 221 1.15 -3.27 -4.41
CA GLU A 221 0.74 -4.32 -5.35
C GLU A 221 1.92 -5.14 -5.87
N GLN A 222 3.10 -4.55 -5.91
CA GLN A 222 4.32 -5.23 -6.34
C GLN A 222 5.00 -6.02 -5.23
N SER A 223 4.77 -5.68 -3.96
CA SER A 223 5.50 -6.24 -2.82
C SER A 223 4.69 -7.21 -1.96
N ALA A 224 3.46 -6.87 -1.61
CA ALA A 224 2.64 -7.62 -0.66
C ALA A 224 1.39 -8.26 -1.29
N TYR A 225 0.89 -7.66 -2.36
CA TYR A 225 -0.35 -8.06 -3.02
C TYR A 225 -0.09 -8.26 -4.51
N ALA A 226 -0.44 -9.42 -5.05
CA ALA A 226 -0.36 -9.69 -6.48
C ALA A 226 -1.74 -9.96 -7.04
N LEU A 227 -2.28 -9.02 -7.82
CA LEU A 227 -3.56 -9.18 -8.51
C LEU A 227 -3.47 -10.31 -9.53
N GLN A 228 -4.25 -11.36 -9.34
CA GLN A 228 -4.29 -12.51 -10.20
C GLN A 228 -5.40 -12.40 -11.26
N THR A 229 -6.62 -12.18 -10.80
CA THR A 229 -7.79 -12.12 -11.67
C THR A 229 -8.77 -11.06 -11.21
N ALA A 230 -9.49 -10.50 -12.18
CA ALA A 230 -10.64 -9.62 -11.96
C ALA A 230 -11.81 -10.16 -12.78
N TYR A 231 -12.90 -10.49 -12.11
CA TYR A 231 -14.10 -11.02 -12.71
C TYR A 231 -15.27 -10.06 -12.52
N PHE A 232 -15.85 -9.61 -13.62
CA PHE A 232 -16.99 -8.70 -13.64
C PHE A 232 -18.28 -9.48 -13.83
N GLU A 233 -19.17 -9.40 -12.86
CA GLU A 233 -20.50 -9.98 -12.95
C GLU A 233 -21.43 -9.14 -13.84
N PRO A 234 -22.60 -9.68 -14.21
CA PRO A 234 -23.63 -8.89 -14.86
C PRO A 234 -24.13 -7.74 -13.97
N MET A 235 -24.50 -6.62 -14.57
CA MET A 235 -25.25 -5.58 -13.89
C MET A 235 -26.60 -6.12 -13.44
N GLN A 236 -26.94 -5.95 -12.18
CA GLN A 236 -28.16 -6.47 -11.60
C GLN A 236 -28.85 -5.42 -10.72
N ALA A 237 -30.16 -5.60 -10.59
CA ALA A 237 -30.94 -4.86 -9.63
C ALA A 237 -30.88 -5.57 -8.28
N LEU A 238 -30.52 -4.83 -7.24
CA LEU A 238 -30.41 -5.33 -5.88
C LEU A 238 -31.49 -4.67 -5.02
N GLU A 239 -32.24 -5.49 -4.28
CA GLU A 239 -33.20 -4.96 -3.31
C GLU A 239 -32.42 -4.44 -2.10
N THR A 240 -32.55 -3.16 -1.86
CA THR A 240 -32.12 -2.55 -0.59
C THR A 240 -33.32 -2.56 0.34
N GLY A 241 -33.14 -2.90 1.62
CA GLY A 241 -34.24 -3.06 2.59
C GLY A 241 -35.18 -1.86 2.82
N ALA A 242 -35.19 -0.89 1.92
CA ALA A 242 -35.89 0.39 1.99
C ALA A 242 -36.89 0.63 0.83
N ASP A 243 -37.48 -0.41 0.26
CA ASP A 243 -38.38 -0.31 -0.91
C ASP A 243 -37.75 0.41 -2.13
N ARG A 244 -36.42 0.44 -2.21
CA ARG A 244 -35.68 1.02 -3.32
C ARG A 244 -34.85 -0.01 -4.01
N ILE A 245 -34.83 0.04 -5.33
CA ILE A 245 -33.97 -0.77 -6.16
C ILE A 245 -32.64 -0.02 -6.35
N ALA A 246 -31.54 -0.69 -6.06
CA ALA A 246 -30.22 -0.23 -6.45
C ALA A 246 -29.71 -1.05 -7.63
N PHE A 247 -28.96 -0.42 -8.50
CA PHE A 247 -28.28 -1.07 -9.60
C PHE A 247 -26.81 -1.21 -9.24
N GLY A 248 -26.26 -2.41 -9.44
CA GLY A 248 -24.86 -2.68 -9.14
C GLY A 248 -24.27 -3.75 -10.05
N ARG A 249 -22.95 -3.67 -10.22
CA ARG A 249 -22.17 -4.67 -10.92
C ARG A 249 -21.04 -5.16 -10.03
N PRO A 250 -21.19 -6.30 -9.37
CA PRO A 250 -20.12 -6.84 -8.56
C PRO A 250 -18.87 -7.11 -9.38
N LEU A 251 -17.74 -6.76 -8.83
CA LEU A 251 -16.42 -7.07 -9.32
C LEU A 251 -15.69 -7.89 -8.27
N THR A 252 -15.41 -9.14 -8.56
CA THR A 252 -14.59 -10.01 -7.73
C THR A 252 -13.14 -9.94 -8.19
N ILE A 253 -12.26 -9.50 -7.28
CA ILE A 253 -10.82 -9.46 -7.50
C ILE A 253 -10.16 -10.53 -6.64
N ALA A 254 -9.28 -11.34 -7.23
CA ALA A 254 -8.48 -12.31 -6.49
C ALA A 254 -7.02 -11.86 -6.44
N TYR A 255 -6.49 -11.85 -5.24
CA TYR A 255 -5.11 -11.51 -4.93
C TYR A 255 -4.36 -12.72 -4.38
N THR A 256 -3.08 -12.83 -4.71
CA THR A 256 -2.16 -13.64 -3.93
C THR A 256 -1.56 -12.73 -2.86
N VAL A 257 -1.71 -13.14 -1.60
CA VAL A 257 -1.25 -12.38 -0.42
C VAL A 257 -0.28 -13.25 0.36
N SER A 258 0.86 -12.69 0.73
CA SER A 258 1.85 -13.37 1.57
C SER A 258 1.68 -12.88 3.01
N TYR A 259 1.28 -13.78 3.89
CA TYR A 259 1.17 -13.54 5.32
C TYR A 259 2.41 -14.07 6.02
N SER A 260 3.11 -13.23 6.76
CA SER A 260 4.27 -13.66 7.54
C SER A 260 4.36 -12.93 8.87
N LEU A 261 4.83 -13.65 9.86
CA LEU A 261 5.16 -13.13 11.18
C LEU A 261 6.58 -13.52 11.55
N ASP A 262 7.29 -12.56 12.09
CA ASP A 262 8.60 -12.76 12.67
C ASP A 262 8.43 -13.02 14.16
N PHE A 263 8.91 -14.19 14.62
CA PHE A 263 8.88 -14.58 16.02
C PHE A 263 10.29 -14.53 16.58
N ASP A 264 10.49 -13.77 17.66
CA ASP A 264 11.68 -13.89 18.48
C ASP A 264 11.71 -15.31 19.11
N LEU A 265 12.87 -15.93 19.15
CA LEU A 265 13.04 -17.27 19.75
C LEU A 265 12.58 -17.33 21.21
N ALA A 266 12.71 -16.23 21.96
CA ALA A 266 12.21 -16.13 23.32
C ALA A 266 10.68 -16.18 23.36
N GLN A 267 10.01 -15.40 22.51
CA GLN A 267 8.54 -15.37 22.41
C GLN A 267 7.97 -16.73 21.95
N LEU A 268 8.63 -17.40 21.00
CA LEU A 268 8.23 -18.72 20.53
C LEU A 268 8.33 -19.76 21.65
N LYS A 269 9.37 -19.70 22.46
CA LYS A 269 9.53 -20.58 23.61
C LYS A 269 8.42 -20.42 24.64
N ASP A 270 8.04 -19.19 24.92
CA ASP A 270 6.95 -18.88 25.86
C ASP A 270 5.59 -19.35 25.33
N ILE A 271 5.31 -19.16 24.04
CA ILE A 271 4.09 -19.65 23.40
C ILE A 271 4.02 -21.19 23.45
N LEU A 272 5.11 -21.87 23.10
CA LEU A 272 5.17 -23.34 23.10
C LEU A 272 5.06 -23.93 24.51
N VAL A 273 5.62 -23.27 25.52
CA VAL A 273 5.47 -23.66 26.92
C VAL A 273 4.03 -23.46 27.39
N SER A 274 3.38 -22.38 27.02
CA SER A 274 1.97 -22.13 27.31
C SER A 274 1.04 -23.19 26.73
N ILE A 275 1.27 -23.62 25.48
CA ILE A 275 0.46 -24.65 24.81
C ILE A 275 0.67 -26.03 25.44
N LYS A 276 1.87 -26.36 25.89
CA LYS A 276 2.13 -27.65 26.54
C LYS A 276 1.56 -27.77 27.95
N ASN A 277 1.24 -26.66 28.58
CA ASN A 277 0.69 -26.61 29.94
C ASN A 277 -0.85 -26.52 29.97
N GLN A 278 -1.51 -26.56 28.83
CA GLN A 278 -2.95 -26.75 28.65
C GLN A 278 -3.28 -28.20 28.34
#